data_a49c908ca1932b06dc774f0d9ee1917c
#
_entry.id   a49c908ca1932b06dc774f0d9ee1917c
#
_cell.length_a   1.000
_cell.length_b   1.000
_cell.length_c   1.000
_cell.angle_alpha   90.00
_cell.angle_beta   90.00
_cell.angle_gamma   90.00
#
_symmetry.space_group_name_H-M   'P 1'
#
loop_
_entity.id
_entity.type
_entity.pdbx_description
1 polymer ?
#
loop_
_entity_poly.entity_id
_entity_poly.type
_entity_poly.pdbx_seq_one_letter_code
_entity_poly.pdbx_strand_id
1 'polypeptide(L)'
;MFKYKSLTLPPQLQWQYQHEPALAEWSLKARPYNTDIANGLFIIFVTISAAAAYWHSTLKSFHFIVDIVFFCVLTSVALSMTHQKTKFAYRLTASGLEFCEWKTFPEWLPTLLKWLAVITGVVMLMLVMVHPAALIGAIAGPGLIGLMYLRMGTSSQFRKMHEQFHQGFHPWNDFTKMIAFRRRSIIGLDFTYFNPQADEGKGRMIDTDRLIYCRKAHYNELINLIRAQLPENTPYEEAYIQIYA
;
A
#
# COMPACT_ATOMS: atom_id res chain seq x y z
N MET A 1 -15.90 0.84 -25.40
CA MET A 1 -14.66 1.41 -24.83
C MET A 1 -15.00 2.03 -23.46
N PHE A 2 -14.51 1.43 -22.39
CA PHE A 2 -14.80 1.88 -21.04
C PHE A 2 -14.00 3.14 -20.73
N LYS A 3 -14.66 4.29 -20.60
CA LYS A 3 -14.05 5.49 -20.01
C LYS A 3 -14.30 5.47 -18.50
N TYR A 4 -13.37 4.93 -17.76
CA TYR A 4 -13.31 5.17 -16.32
C TYR A 4 -12.75 6.56 -16.03
N LYS A 5 -13.09 7.09 -14.85
CA LYS A 5 -12.38 8.25 -14.31
C LYS A 5 -10.92 7.80 -14.12
N SER A 6 -10.10 8.04 -15.13
CA SER A 6 -8.71 7.65 -15.15
C SER A 6 -7.97 8.41 -14.05
N LEU A 7 -7.24 7.68 -13.23
CA LEU A 7 -6.20 8.32 -12.43
C LEU A 7 -5.14 8.80 -13.43
N THR A 8 -4.74 10.05 -13.34
CA THR A 8 -3.61 10.55 -14.12
C THR A 8 -2.36 9.77 -13.72
N LEU A 9 -1.67 9.19 -14.71
CA LEU A 9 -0.39 8.55 -14.48
C LEU A 9 0.62 9.62 -14.00
N PRO A 10 1.45 9.31 -13.01
CA PRO A 10 2.55 10.18 -12.63
C PRO A 10 3.57 10.27 -13.77
N PRO A 11 4.36 11.35 -13.87
CA PRO A 11 5.29 11.57 -14.98
C PRO A 11 6.41 10.51 -15.09
N GLN A 12 6.62 9.72 -14.02
CA GLN A 12 7.58 8.63 -13.98
C GLN A 12 7.09 7.36 -14.68
N LEU A 13 5.78 7.27 -14.98
CA LEU A 13 5.15 6.09 -15.58
C LEU A 13 4.56 6.47 -16.94
N GLN A 14 4.85 5.65 -17.93
CA GLN A 14 4.34 5.83 -19.28
C GLN A 14 3.94 4.47 -19.87
N TRP A 15 2.91 4.45 -20.70
CA TRP A 15 2.56 3.26 -21.43
C TRP A 15 3.65 2.94 -22.47
N GLN A 16 4.11 1.72 -22.48
CA GLN A 16 5.15 1.25 -23.42
C GLN A 16 4.61 1.18 -24.85
N TYR A 17 3.37 0.74 -25.00
CA TYR A 17 2.70 0.57 -26.29
C TYR A 17 1.60 1.62 -26.49
N GLN A 18 1.93 2.89 -26.33
CA GLN A 18 0.98 4.00 -26.47
C GLN A 18 0.31 4.05 -27.87
N HIS A 19 1.01 3.57 -28.88
CA HIS A 19 0.55 3.60 -30.28
C HIS A 19 -0.47 2.51 -30.60
N GLU A 20 -0.56 1.48 -29.78
CA GLU A 20 -1.56 0.43 -29.99
C GLU A 20 -2.93 0.88 -29.47
N PRO A 21 -4.03 0.52 -30.18
CA PRO A 21 -5.36 0.80 -29.68
C PRO A 21 -5.64 0.00 -28.41
N ALA A 22 -6.07 0.68 -27.34
CA ALA A 22 -6.47 0.02 -26.12
C ALA A 22 -7.81 -0.68 -26.30
N LEU A 23 -7.87 -1.99 -26.02
CA LEU A 23 -9.11 -2.77 -25.91
C LEU A 23 -9.89 -2.35 -24.66
N ALA A 24 -9.18 -2.18 -23.55
CA ALA A 24 -9.69 -1.62 -22.31
C ALA A 24 -8.59 -0.89 -21.54
N GLU A 25 -8.95 0.18 -20.85
CA GLU A 25 -8.05 0.91 -19.98
C GLU A 25 -8.81 1.33 -18.71
N TRP A 26 -8.26 1.08 -17.55
CA TRP A 26 -8.85 1.48 -16.27
C TRP A 26 -7.79 1.72 -15.21
N SER A 27 -8.18 2.45 -14.18
CA SER A 27 -7.35 2.67 -13.02
C SER A 27 -8.18 2.65 -11.73
N LEU A 28 -7.57 2.20 -10.65
CA LEU A 28 -8.21 2.09 -9.34
C LEU A 28 -7.19 2.15 -8.21
N LYS A 29 -7.72 2.26 -6.99
CA LYS A 29 -6.94 2.10 -5.76
C LYS A 29 -7.36 0.78 -5.13
N ALA A 30 -6.41 -0.12 -4.92
CA ALA A 30 -6.63 -1.42 -4.28
C ALA A 30 -5.62 -1.66 -3.14
N ARG A 31 -5.89 -2.69 -2.34
CA ARG A 31 -4.97 -3.17 -1.30
C ARG A 31 -4.28 -4.43 -1.85
N PRO A 32 -2.95 -4.37 -2.14
CA PRO A 32 -2.21 -5.47 -2.76
C PRO A 32 -1.81 -6.58 -1.78
N TYR A 33 -2.44 -6.68 -0.63
CA TYR A 33 -2.12 -7.63 0.42
C TYR A 33 -3.39 -8.34 0.94
N ASN A 34 -3.18 -9.34 1.80
CA ASN A 34 -4.27 -10.06 2.43
C ASN A 34 -5.04 -9.16 3.40
N THR A 35 -6.26 -8.74 2.97
CA THR A 35 -7.10 -7.83 3.76
C THR A 35 -7.67 -8.48 5.00
N ASP A 36 -7.84 -9.80 5.03
CA ASP A 36 -8.40 -10.50 6.19
C ASP A 36 -7.37 -10.53 7.32
N ILE A 37 -6.09 -10.79 7.00
CA ILE A 37 -4.98 -10.70 7.95
C ILE A 37 -4.81 -9.26 8.43
N ALA A 38 -4.79 -8.28 7.53
CA ALA A 38 -4.63 -6.86 7.88
C ALA A 38 -5.76 -6.36 8.80
N ASN A 39 -7.01 -6.76 8.52
CA ASN A 39 -8.16 -6.42 9.38
C ASN A 39 -8.05 -7.12 10.74
N GLY A 40 -7.63 -8.38 10.78
CA GLY A 40 -7.40 -9.12 12.02
C GLY A 40 -6.35 -8.45 12.91
N LEU A 41 -5.19 -8.11 12.34
CA LEU A 41 -4.13 -7.38 13.04
C LEU A 41 -4.61 -6.00 13.53
N PHE A 42 -5.37 -5.28 12.72
CA PHE A 42 -5.95 -4.00 13.11
C PHE A 42 -6.89 -4.14 14.31
N ILE A 43 -7.80 -5.11 14.30
CA ILE A 43 -8.73 -5.35 15.41
C ILE A 43 -7.97 -5.72 16.68
N ILE A 44 -6.98 -6.61 16.62
CA ILE A 44 -6.15 -7.00 17.76
C ILE A 44 -5.46 -5.76 18.35
N PHE A 45 -4.82 -4.93 17.50
CA PHE A 45 -4.12 -3.74 17.94
C PHE A 45 -5.05 -2.71 18.61
N VAL A 46 -6.22 -2.45 18.00
CA VAL A 46 -7.24 -1.55 18.56
C VAL A 46 -7.76 -2.06 19.90
N THR A 47 -8.01 -3.36 20.03
CA THR A 47 -8.47 -3.98 21.28
C THR A 47 -7.44 -3.85 22.39
N ILE A 48 -6.15 -4.12 22.10
CA ILE A 48 -5.06 -3.96 23.07
C ILE A 48 -4.92 -2.50 23.48
N SER A 49 -4.98 -1.56 22.52
CA SER A 49 -4.87 -0.13 22.79
C SER A 49 -6.04 0.39 23.65
N ALA A 50 -7.26 -0.09 23.40
CA ALA A 50 -8.44 0.25 24.18
C ALA A 50 -8.35 -0.31 25.61
N ALA A 51 -7.91 -1.56 25.77
CA ALA A 51 -7.70 -2.19 27.06
C ALA A 51 -6.63 -1.44 27.89
N ALA A 52 -5.52 -1.04 27.24
CA ALA A 52 -4.47 -0.25 27.89
C ALA A 52 -4.97 1.14 28.34
N ALA A 53 -5.72 1.84 27.48
CA ALA A 53 -6.32 3.14 27.81
C ALA A 53 -7.33 3.01 28.96
N TYR A 54 -8.19 1.98 28.93
CA TYR A 54 -9.13 1.69 30.02
C TYR A 54 -8.41 1.38 31.33
N TRP A 55 -7.39 0.51 31.30
CA TRP A 55 -6.59 0.19 32.49
C TRP A 55 -5.94 1.45 33.10
N HIS A 56 -5.33 2.29 32.27
CA HIS A 56 -4.71 3.52 32.72
C HIS A 56 -5.72 4.51 33.32
N SER A 57 -6.91 4.64 32.74
CA SER A 57 -7.98 5.50 33.24
C SER A 57 -8.51 5.07 34.61
N THR A 58 -8.50 3.76 34.95
CA THR A 58 -8.91 3.24 36.23
C THR A 58 -7.91 3.56 37.37
N LEU A 59 -6.63 3.73 37.01
CA LEU A 59 -5.57 4.03 37.96
C LEU A 59 -5.48 5.53 38.32
N LYS A 60 -5.90 6.42 37.40
CA LYS A 60 -5.78 7.88 37.58
C LYS A 60 -6.95 8.61 36.90
N SER A 61 -7.94 8.97 37.66
CA SER A 61 -9.18 9.61 37.18
C SER A 61 -8.99 10.93 36.39
N PHE A 62 -7.83 11.57 36.47
CA PHE A 62 -7.61 12.91 35.91
C PHE A 62 -7.07 12.93 34.47
N HIS A 63 -6.78 11.78 33.87
CA HIS A 63 -6.11 11.71 32.57
C HIS A 63 -6.98 11.19 31.41
N PHE A 64 -8.30 11.09 31.60
CA PHE A 64 -9.22 10.55 30.60
C PHE A 64 -9.08 11.16 29.20
N ILE A 65 -8.89 12.48 29.10
CA ILE A 65 -8.69 13.16 27.81
C ILE A 65 -7.37 12.71 27.17
N VAL A 66 -6.31 12.59 27.97
CA VAL A 66 -4.98 12.15 27.49
C VAL A 66 -5.07 10.72 26.97
N ASP A 67 -5.79 9.84 27.65
CA ASP A 67 -5.99 8.43 27.26
C ASP A 67 -6.77 8.32 25.95
N ILE A 68 -7.81 9.14 25.76
CA ILE A 68 -8.56 9.21 24.51
C ILE A 68 -7.64 9.67 23.36
N VAL A 69 -6.88 10.75 23.57
CA VAL A 69 -5.97 11.28 22.55
C VAL A 69 -4.93 10.22 22.17
N PHE A 70 -4.33 9.56 23.17
CA PHE A 70 -3.35 8.50 22.95
C PHE A 70 -3.95 7.31 22.18
N PHE A 71 -5.14 6.86 22.58
CA PHE A 71 -5.88 5.82 21.85
C PHE A 71 -6.16 6.20 20.39
N CYS A 72 -6.63 7.43 20.15
CA CYS A 72 -6.89 7.92 18.80
C CYS A 72 -5.62 7.97 17.94
N VAL A 73 -4.49 8.39 18.51
CA VAL A 73 -3.20 8.42 17.81
C VAL A 73 -2.76 7.01 17.46
N LEU A 74 -2.75 6.08 18.42
CA LEU A 74 -2.36 4.70 18.18
C LEU A 74 -3.25 4.02 17.12
N THR A 75 -4.57 4.21 17.21
CA THR A 75 -5.52 3.67 16.24
C THR A 75 -5.28 4.25 14.84
N SER A 76 -4.98 5.55 14.73
CA SER A 76 -4.66 6.19 13.46
C SER A 76 -3.37 5.66 12.84
N VAL A 77 -2.34 5.40 13.66
CA VAL A 77 -1.10 4.76 13.22
C VAL A 77 -1.37 3.34 12.73
N ALA A 78 -2.09 2.54 13.50
CA ALA A 78 -2.46 1.17 13.11
C ALA A 78 -3.24 1.15 11.80
N LEU A 79 -4.22 2.06 11.64
CA LEU A 79 -5.00 2.21 10.41
C LEU A 79 -4.10 2.56 9.21
N SER A 80 -3.15 3.48 9.40
CA SER A 80 -2.22 3.88 8.34
C SER A 80 -1.28 2.76 7.90
N MET A 81 -0.90 1.87 8.81
CA MET A 81 -0.02 0.73 8.51
C MET A 81 -0.78 -0.43 7.85
N THR A 82 -1.98 -0.75 8.37
CA THR A 82 -2.74 -1.94 7.95
C THR A 82 -3.68 -1.69 6.75
N HIS A 83 -3.97 -0.43 6.39
CA HIS A 83 -4.96 -0.09 5.37
C HIS A 83 -4.40 0.76 4.22
N GLN A 84 -3.12 0.54 3.88
CA GLN A 84 -2.50 1.23 2.75
C GLN A 84 -3.12 0.80 1.43
N LYS A 85 -3.32 1.77 0.53
CA LYS A 85 -3.82 1.53 -0.82
C LYS A 85 -2.75 1.89 -1.83
N THR A 86 -2.54 1.01 -2.79
CA THR A 86 -1.72 1.24 -3.98
C THR A 86 -2.61 1.64 -5.14
N LYS A 87 -2.13 2.50 -6.00
CA LYS A 87 -2.81 2.90 -7.23
C LYS A 87 -2.35 1.98 -8.34
N PHE A 88 -3.30 1.48 -9.12
CA PHE A 88 -3.07 0.61 -10.26
C PHE A 88 -3.71 1.21 -11.49
N ALA A 89 -3.04 1.11 -12.61
CA ALA A 89 -3.61 1.34 -13.92
C ALA A 89 -3.25 0.16 -14.81
N TYR A 90 -4.22 -0.30 -15.56
CA TYR A 90 -4.09 -1.40 -16.50
C TYR A 90 -4.55 -0.97 -17.87
N ARG A 91 -3.88 -1.48 -18.88
CA ARG A 91 -4.22 -1.29 -20.27
C ARG A 91 -4.09 -2.62 -21.00
N LEU A 92 -5.16 -3.04 -21.62
CA LEU A 92 -5.20 -4.23 -22.47
C LEU A 92 -5.05 -3.78 -23.91
N THR A 93 -4.12 -4.38 -24.62
CA THR A 93 -3.92 -4.20 -26.06
C THR A 93 -4.05 -5.54 -26.77
N ALA A 94 -4.03 -5.55 -28.10
CA ALA A 94 -3.99 -6.80 -28.84
C ALA A 94 -2.72 -7.61 -28.57
N SER A 95 -1.62 -6.94 -28.26
CA SER A 95 -0.31 -7.57 -28.00
C SER A 95 -0.16 -8.11 -26.59
N GLY A 96 -0.85 -7.54 -25.59
CA GLY A 96 -0.68 -7.98 -24.20
C GLY A 96 -1.32 -7.06 -23.17
N LEU A 97 -0.95 -7.32 -21.92
CA LEU A 97 -1.33 -6.57 -20.73
C LEU A 97 -0.21 -5.62 -20.32
N GLU A 98 -0.50 -4.32 -20.31
CA GLU A 98 0.33 -3.32 -19.67
C GLU A 98 -0.22 -2.98 -18.28
N PHE A 99 0.66 -2.76 -17.32
CA PHE A 99 0.28 -2.32 -15.99
C PHE A 99 1.22 -1.25 -15.48
N CYS A 100 0.66 -0.33 -14.72
CA CYS A 100 1.36 0.66 -13.93
C CYS A 100 0.87 0.58 -12.49
N GLU A 101 1.79 0.46 -11.58
CA GLU A 101 1.54 0.41 -10.14
C GLU A 101 2.34 1.52 -9.47
N TRP A 102 1.67 2.33 -8.63
CA TRP A 102 2.40 3.36 -7.92
C TRP A 102 1.83 3.68 -6.55
N LYS A 103 2.75 4.05 -5.67
CA LYS A 103 2.50 4.55 -4.33
C LYS A 103 3.12 5.93 -4.24
N THR A 104 2.32 6.92 -3.91
CA THR A 104 2.81 8.29 -3.73
C THR A 104 2.81 8.63 -2.25
N PHE A 105 3.87 9.30 -1.83
CA PHE A 105 3.95 9.84 -0.48
C PHE A 105 2.94 11.00 -0.33
N PRO A 106 2.10 11.02 0.73
CA PRO A 106 1.13 12.10 0.90
C PRO A 106 1.82 13.45 1.10
N GLU A 107 1.48 14.45 0.29
CA GLU A 107 2.10 15.79 0.31
C GLU A 107 1.94 16.53 1.65
N TRP A 108 0.87 16.24 2.39
CA TRP A 108 0.61 16.85 3.69
C TRP A 108 1.45 16.25 4.83
N LEU A 109 1.96 15.02 4.67
CA LEU A 109 2.66 14.30 5.73
C LEU A 109 3.98 14.97 6.17
N PRO A 110 4.85 15.48 5.28
CA PRO A 110 6.02 16.24 5.68
C PRO A 110 5.68 17.47 6.52
N THR A 111 4.59 18.16 6.17
CA THR A 111 4.12 19.32 6.93
C THR A 111 3.64 18.92 8.32
N LEU A 112 2.87 17.85 8.43
CA LEU A 112 2.45 17.29 9.72
C LEU A 112 3.65 16.91 10.60
N LEU A 113 4.65 16.20 10.04
CA LEU A 113 5.84 15.79 10.79
C LEU A 113 6.64 17.01 11.32
N LYS A 114 6.74 18.08 10.53
CA LYS A 114 7.35 19.33 10.98
C LYS A 114 6.60 19.96 12.14
N TRP A 115 5.27 20.02 12.05
CA TRP A 115 4.43 20.53 13.14
C TRP A 115 4.56 19.69 14.41
N LEU A 116 4.58 18.37 14.29
CA LEU A 116 4.81 17.47 15.43
C LEU A 116 6.18 17.73 16.08
N ALA A 117 7.22 17.95 15.27
CA ALA A 117 8.54 18.32 15.79
C ALA A 117 8.52 19.65 16.57
N VAL A 118 7.84 20.68 16.03
CA VAL A 118 7.70 21.98 16.70
C VAL A 118 6.93 21.85 18.01
N ILE A 119 5.79 21.16 18.01
CA ILE A 119 4.98 20.93 19.21
C ILE A 119 5.80 20.19 20.26
N THR A 120 6.51 19.13 19.87
CA THR A 120 7.39 18.38 20.77
C THR A 120 8.47 19.28 21.37
N GLY A 121 9.09 20.14 20.55
CA GLY A 121 10.08 21.12 21.02
C GLY A 121 9.52 22.11 22.05
N VAL A 122 8.32 22.65 21.82
CA VAL A 122 7.66 23.57 22.75
C VAL A 122 7.33 22.86 24.07
N VAL A 123 6.76 21.65 24.03
CA VAL A 123 6.46 20.86 25.23
C VAL A 123 7.74 20.57 26.03
N MET A 124 8.83 20.25 25.33
CA MET A 124 10.14 20.04 25.95
C MET A 124 10.64 21.27 26.68
N LEU A 125 10.57 22.45 26.04
CA LEU A 125 10.99 23.71 26.66
C LEU A 125 10.17 23.98 27.93
N MET A 126 8.84 23.78 27.89
CA MET A 126 7.97 23.95 29.04
C MET A 126 8.35 22.99 30.20
N LEU A 127 8.63 21.71 29.88
CA LEU A 127 9.03 20.73 30.88
C LEU A 127 10.35 21.08 31.56
N VAL A 128 11.34 21.54 30.79
CA VAL A 128 12.63 21.96 31.32
C VAL A 128 12.53 23.22 32.19
N MET A 129 11.65 24.17 31.83
CA MET A 129 11.40 25.36 32.64
C MET A 129 10.78 25.04 34.02
N VAL A 130 9.93 24.02 34.12
CA VAL A 130 9.28 23.60 35.35
C VAL A 130 10.20 22.71 36.20
N HIS A 131 10.93 21.80 35.56
CA HIS A 131 11.81 20.82 36.16
C HIS A 131 13.11 20.68 35.42
N PRO A 132 14.16 21.45 35.73
CA PRO A 132 15.46 21.38 35.02
C PRO A 132 16.09 19.98 35.02
N ALA A 133 15.86 19.18 36.06
CA ALA A 133 16.32 17.78 36.12
C ALA A 133 15.63 16.88 35.10
N ALA A 134 14.47 17.27 34.55
CA ALA A 134 13.80 16.56 33.46
C ALA A 134 14.55 16.68 32.12
N LEU A 135 15.57 17.52 31.99
CA LEU A 135 16.35 17.74 30.77
C LEU A 135 16.90 16.43 30.20
N ILE A 136 17.43 15.57 31.08
CA ILE A 136 18.04 14.28 30.63
C ILE A 136 16.96 13.36 30.04
N GLY A 137 15.84 13.19 30.76
CA GLY A 137 14.73 12.37 30.26
C GLY A 137 14.06 12.97 29.03
N ALA A 138 14.00 14.30 28.98
CA ALA A 138 13.44 15.04 27.89
C ALA A 138 14.27 14.89 26.59
N ILE A 139 15.59 14.94 26.66
CA ILE A 139 16.48 14.73 25.50
C ILE A 139 16.41 13.29 25.02
N ALA A 140 16.49 12.31 25.92
CA ALA A 140 16.53 10.88 25.56
C ALA A 140 15.18 10.34 25.03
N GLY A 141 14.05 10.95 25.36
CA GLY A 141 12.72 10.54 24.93
C GLY A 141 12.12 11.48 23.87
N PRO A 142 11.27 12.45 24.28
CA PRO A 142 10.55 13.32 23.35
C PRO A 142 11.44 14.11 22.41
N GLY A 143 12.66 14.53 22.87
CA GLY A 143 13.60 15.28 22.05
C GLY A 143 14.12 14.49 20.85
N LEU A 144 14.52 13.23 21.06
CA LEU A 144 14.92 12.33 19.96
C LEU A 144 13.77 12.08 19.00
N ILE A 145 12.56 11.90 19.48
CA ILE A 145 11.37 11.73 18.65
C ILE A 145 11.11 12.98 17.80
N GLY A 146 11.20 14.17 18.40
CA GLY A 146 11.05 15.44 17.69
C GLY A 146 12.09 15.62 16.58
N LEU A 147 13.36 15.32 16.87
CA LEU A 147 14.43 15.34 15.85
C LEU A 147 14.19 14.31 14.74
N MET A 148 13.72 13.12 15.08
CA MET A 148 13.33 12.10 14.10
C MET A 148 12.22 12.60 13.17
N TYR A 149 11.15 13.19 13.72
CA TYR A 149 10.07 13.78 12.93
C TYR A 149 10.56 14.90 12.02
N LEU A 150 11.42 15.77 12.53
CA LEU A 150 12.02 16.84 11.74
C LEU A 150 12.82 16.28 10.57
N ARG A 151 13.68 15.29 10.84
CA ARG A 151 14.49 14.63 9.81
C ARG A 151 13.63 13.92 8.77
N MET A 152 12.61 13.18 9.18
CA MET A 152 11.66 12.53 8.28
C MET A 152 10.88 13.54 7.43
N GLY A 153 10.40 14.64 8.03
CA GLY A 153 9.66 15.69 7.33
C GLY A 153 10.49 16.53 6.34
N THR A 154 11.82 16.58 6.51
CA THR A 154 12.73 17.34 5.64
C THR A 154 13.48 16.46 4.64
N SER A 155 13.61 15.16 4.87
CA SER A 155 14.39 14.24 4.06
C SER A 155 13.70 13.91 2.72
N SER A 156 14.37 14.27 1.62
CA SER A 156 13.96 13.80 0.28
C SER A 156 14.16 12.28 0.09
N GLN A 157 15.17 11.72 0.74
CA GLN A 157 15.45 10.29 0.72
C GLN A 157 14.33 9.50 1.42
N PHE A 158 13.83 9.99 2.54
CA PHE A 158 12.69 9.38 3.23
C PHE A 158 11.45 9.34 2.33
N ARG A 159 11.16 10.43 1.60
CA ARG A 159 10.07 10.46 0.62
C ARG A 159 10.27 9.43 -0.49
N LYS A 160 11.45 9.40 -1.11
CA LYS A 160 11.79 8.45 -2.18
C LYS A 160 11.67 6.99 -1.76
N MET A 161 12.01 6.65 -0.51
CA MET A 161 11.85 5.28 0.01
C MET A 161 10.38 4.84 0.12
N HIS A 162 9.45 5.80 0.26
CA HIS A 162 8.01 5.53 0.37
C HIS A 162 7.26 5.72 -0.96
N GLU A 163 7.95 6.18 -1.99
CA GLU A 163 7.44 6.26 -3.36
C GLU A 163 7.89 5.03 -4.12
N GLN A 164 6.94 4.33 -4.70
CA GLN A 164 7.19 3.15 -5.51
C GLN A 164 6.51 3.33 -6.85
N PHE A 165 7.24 3.08 -7.91
CA PHE A 165 6.74 3.15 -9.28
C PHE A 165 7.18 1.87 -9.99
N HIS A 166 6.21 1.06 -10.40
CA HIS A 166 6.44 -0.16 -11.15
C HIS A 166 5.60 -0.12 -12.40
N GLN A 167 6.19 -0.50 -13.51
CA GLN A 167 5.48 -0.69 -14.77
C GLN A 167 6.01 -1.94 -15.46
N GLY A 168 5.16 -2.54 -16.25
CA GLY A 168 5.56 -3.71 -17.02
C GLY A 168 4.54 -4.03 -18.09
N PHE A 169 4.94 -4.94 -18.94
CA PHE A 169 4.18 -5.49 -20.03
C PHE A 169 4.34 -7.00 -20.05
N HIS A 170 3.25 -7.71 -20.28
CA HIS A 170 3.22 -9.15 -20.46
C HIS A 170 2.44 -9.46 -21.74
N PRO A 171 3.07 -10.10 -22.75
CA PRO A 171 2.37 -10.59 -23.91
C PRO A 171 1.39 -11.71 -23.53
N TRP A 172 0.28 -11.83 -24.26
CA TRP A 172 -0.75 -12.82 -23.93
C TRP A 172 -0.24 -14.27 -23.95
N ASN A 173 0.76 -14.57 -24.75
CA ASN A 173 1.33 -15.92 -24.88
C ASN A 173 2.16 -16.35 -23.67
N ASP A 174 2.57 -15.42 -22.79
CA ASP A 174 3.34 -15.76 -21.59
C ASP A 174 2.46 -16.33 -20.48
N PHE A 175 1.15 -16.10 -20.57
CA PHE A 175 0.23 -16.55 -19.53
C PHE A 175 -0.14 -18.02 -19.69
N THR A 176 0.08 -18.76 -18.61
CA THR A 176 -0.13 -20.21 -18.54
C THR A 176 -1.46 -20.61 -17.91
N LYS A 177 -2.05 -19.75 -17.06
CA LYS A 177 -3.31 -20.00 -16.36
C LYS A 177 -4.00 -18.69 -16.02
N MET A 178 -5.34 -18.72 -15.99
CA MET A 178 -6.18 -17.61 -15.53
C MET A 178 -7.02 -18.06 -14.33
N ILE A 179 -6.94 -17.32 -13.21
CA ILE A 179 -7.71 -17.57 -12.01
C ILE A 179 -8.63 -16.39 -11.71
N ALA A 180 -9.91 -16.63 -11.52
CA ALA A 180 -10.90 -15.61 -11.21
C ALA A 180 -11.27 -15.65 -9.72
N PHE A 181 -10.91 -14.61 -8.96
CA PHE A 181 -11.28 -14.50 -7.56
C PHE A 181 -12.43 -13.49 -7.37
N ARG A 182 -13.66 -14.00 -7.45
CA ARG A 182 -14.89 -13.19 -7.46
C ARG A 182 -15.09 -12.35 -6.20
N ARG A 183 -14.77 -12.88 -5.00
CA ARG A 183 -14.98 -12.18 -3.72
C ARG A 183 -14.31 -10.80 -3.67
N ARG A 184 -13.11 -10.67 -4.23
CA ARG A 184 -12.33 -9.44 -4.25
C ARG A 184 -12.29 -8.76 -5.62
N SER A 185 -12.97 -9.33 -6.63
CA SER A 185 -12.91 -8.86 -8.03
C SER A 185 -11.47 -8.75 -8.54
N ILE A 186 -10.69 -9.81 -8.32
CA ILE A 186 -9.30 -9.93 -8.76
C ILE A 186 -9.23 -11.04 -9.82
N ILE A 187 -8.43 -10.80 -10.84
CA ILE A 187 -8.07 -11.79 -11.86
C ILE A 187 -6.58 -12.05 -11.68
N GLY A 188 -6.19 -13.30 -11.45
CA GLY A 188 -4.80 -13.74 -11.44
C GLY A 188 -4.45 -14.32 -12.79
N LEU A 189 -3.33 -13.92 -13.35
CA LEU A 189 -2.74 -14.48 -14.54
C LEU A 189 -1.38 -15.06 -14.18
N ASP A 190 -1.28 -16.38 -14.19
CA ASP A 190 -0.03 -17.09 -13.90
C ASP A 190 0.89 -17.05 -15.11
N PHE A 191 2.15 -16.83 -14.90
CA PHE A 191 3.19 -16.85 -15.92
C PHE A 191 4.52 -17.29 -15.35
N THR A 192 5.42 -17.75 -16.21
CA THR A 192 6.75 -18.22 -15.81
C THR A 192 7.79 -17.28 -16.41
N TYR A 193 8.74 -16.84 -15.58
CA TYR A 193 9.86 -16.02 -16.04
C TYR A 193 11.19 -16.57 -15.56
N PHE A 194 12.25 -16.33 -16.34
CA PHE A 194 13.60 -16.72 -15.98
C PHE A 194 14.22 -15.67 -15.04
N ASN A 195 14.59 -16.10 -13.83
CA ASN A 195 15.34 -15.28 -12.90
C ASN A 195 16.82 -15.68 -12.89
N PRO A 196 17.73 -14.87 -13.46
CA PRO A 196 19.14 -15.20 -13.55
C PRO A 196 19.88 -15.18 -12.21
N GLN A 197 19.31 -14.57 -11.18
CA GLN A 197 19.91 -14.47 -9.85
C GLN A 197 19.46 -15.60 -8.90
N ALA A 198 18.48 -16.41 -9.32
CA ALA A 198 18.03 -17.54 -8.51
C ALA A 198 19.10 -18.64 -8.48
N ASP A 199 19.05 -19.50 -7.46
CA ASP A 199 19.94 -20.65 -7.25
C ASP A 199 21.44 -20.28 -7.34
N GLU A 200 21.84 -19.28 -6.54
CA GLU A 200 23.24 -18.84 -6.44
C GLU A 200 23.85 -18.37 -7.79
N GLY A 201 23.02 -17.78 -8.67
CA GLY A 201 23.45 -17.27 -9.96
C GLY A 201 23.39 -18.28 -11.11
N LYS A 202 22.85 -19.50 -10.88
CA LYS A 202 22.63 -20.49 -11.96
C LYS A 202 21.40 -20.16 -12.82
N GLY A 203 20.52 -19.32 -12.28
CA GLY A 203 19.25 -18.97 -12.92
C GLY A 203 18.20 -20.08 -12.79
N ARG A 204 16.95 -19.68 -12.60
CA ARG A 204 15.81 -20.60 -12.50
C ARG A 204 14.56 -19.99 -13.14
N MET A 205 13.74 -20.85 -13.74
CA MET A 205 12.36 -20.49 -14.09
C MET A 205 11.53 -20.39 -12.81
N ILE A 206 10.85 -19.27 -12.62
CA ILE A 206 9.98 -18.99 -11.48
C ILE A 206 8.57 -18.78 -11.97
N ASP A 207 7.64 -19.57 -11.40
CA ASP A 207 6.23 -19.38 -11.59
C ASP A 207 5.75 -18.26 -10.68
N THR A 208 5.03 -17.32 -11.24
CA THR A 208 4.47 -16.17 -10.51
C THR A 208 3.12 -15.79 -11.10
N ASP A 209 2.40 -14.94 -10.40
CA ASP A 209 1.12 -14.45 -10.85
C ASP A 209 1.12 -12.93 -10.98
N ARG A 210 0.34 -12.43 -11.95
CA ARG A 210 0.00 -11.03 -12.06
C ARG A 210 -1.43 -10.82 -11.62
N LEU A 211 -1.62 -10.06 -10.53
CA LEU A 211 -2.93 -9.74 -10.00
C LEU A 211 -3.49 -8.50 -10.70
N ILE A 212 -4.65 -8.66 -11.32
CA ILE A 212 -5.39 -7.59 -11.97
C ILE A 212 -6.58 -7.25 -11.09
N TYR A 213 -6.57 -6.04 -10.54
CA TYR A 213 -7.64 -5.52 -9.70
C TYR A 213 -8.73 -4.91 -10.58
N CYS A 214 -9.98 -5.29 -10.34
CA CYS A 214 -11.12 -4.84 -11.11
C CYS A 214 -12.17 -4.19 -10.21
N ARG A 215 -13.01 -3.34 -10.80
CA ARG A 215 -14.23 -2.91 -10.12
C ARG A 215 -15.30 -3.99 -10.28
N LYS A 216 -16.05 -4.26 -9.22
CA LYS A 216 -17.08 -5.30 -9.20
C LYS A 216 -18.08 -5.20 -10.38
N ALA A 217 -18.44 -3.97 -10.77
CA ALA A 217 -19.38 -3.73 -11.86
C ALA A 217 -18.91 -4.22 -13.24
N HIS A 218 -17.59 -4.29 -13.47
CA HIS A 218 -17.02 -4.64 -14.77
C HIS A 218 -16.20 -5.93 -14.75
N TYR A 219 -16.25 -6.63 -13.63
CA TYR A 219 -15.45 -7.82 -13.39
C TYR A 219 -15.70 -8.90 -14.44
N ASN A 220 -16.96 -9.27 -14.67
CA ASN A 220 -17.30 -10.33 -15.62
C ASN A 220 -16.93 -9.97 -17.08
N GLU A 221 -17.06 -8.70 -17.40
CA GLU A 221 -16.75 -8.19 -18.74
C GLU A 221 -15.24 -8.22 -19.00
N LEU A 222 -14.42 -7.81 -18.00
CA LEU A 222 -12.97 -7.92 -18.08
C LEU A 222 -12.51 -9.39 -18.15
N ILE A 223 -13.15 -10.30 -17.42
CA ILE A 223 -12.88 -11.73 -17.55
C ILE A 223 -13.07 -12.18 -18.99
N ASN A 224 -14.22 -11.86 -19.61
CA ASN A 224 -14.52 -12.28 -20.97
C ASN A 224 -13.52 -11.65 -21.98
N LEU A 225 -13.17 -10.38 -21.78
CA LEU A 225 -12.23 -9.67 -22.64
C LEU A 225 -10.82 -10.31 -22.57
N ILE A 226 -10.32 -10.53 -21.34
CA ILE A 226 -8.99 -11.15 -21.13
C ILE A 226 -8.98 -12.56 -21.70
N ARG A 227 -10.03 -13.34 -21.43
CA ARG A 227 -10.14 -14.72 -21.89
C ARG A 227 -10.16 -14.82 -23.43
N ALA A 228 -10.72 -13.83 -24.11
CA ALA A 228 -10.71 -13.78 -25.59
C ALA A 228 -9.32 -13.47 -26.18
N GLN A 229 -8.39 -12.95 -25.37
CA GLN A 229 -7.03 -12.64 -25.81
C GLN A 229 -6.02 -13.74 -25.44
N LEU A 230 -6.34 -14.57 -24.45
CA LEU A 230 -5.47 -15.67 -24.03
C LEU A 230 -5.46 -16.80 -25.07
N PRO A 231 -4.38 -17.61 -25.15
CA PRO A 231 -4.34 -18.82 -25.97
C PRO A 231 -5.52 -19.75 -25.65
N GLU A 232 -6.08 -20.41 -26.67
CA GLU A 232 -7.28 -21.27 -26.54
C GLU A 232 -7.15 -22.36 -25.49
N ASN A 233 -5.93 -22.84 -25.24
CA ASN A 233 -5.65 -23.91 -24.28
C ASN A 233 -5.34 -23.39 -22.86
N THR A 234 -5.47 -22.08 -22.59
CA THR A 234 -5.18 -21.52 -21.28
C THR A 234 -6.24 -21.95 -20.27
N PRO A 235 -5.92 -22.70 -19.21
CA PRO A 235 -6.86 -23.13 -18.19
C PRO A 235 -7.50 -21.92 -17.49
N TYR A 236 -8.81 -22.00 -17.27
CA TYR A 236 -9.57 -21.02 -16.50
C TYR A 236 -10.18 -21.69 -15.27
N GLU A 237 -10.00 -21.05 -14.10
CA GLU A 237 -10.52 -21.54 -12.83
C GLU A 237 -11.12 -20.41 -12.01
N GLU A 238 -12.26 -20.65 -11.35
CA GLU A 238 -12.76 -19.77 -10.30
C GLU A 238 -12.30 -20.32 -8.95
N ALA A 239 -11.29 -19.67 -8.35
CA ALA A 239 -10.67 -20.12 -7.11
C ALA A 239 -10.27 -18.96 -6.20
N TYR A 240 -9.92 -19.30 -4.97
CA TYR A 240 -9.28 -18.38 -4.03
C TYR A 240 -7.83 -18.12 -4.47
N ILE A 241 -7.47 -16.84 -4.57
CA ILE A 241 -6.09 -16.43 -4.81
C ILE A 241 -5.46 -16.06 -3.47
N GLN A 242 -4.38 -16.75 -3.13
CA GLN A 242 -3.59 -16.44 -1.93
C GLN A 242 -2.71 -15.22 -2.24
N ILE A 243 -3.07 -14.08 -1.66
CA ILE A 243 -2.34 -12.85 -1.83
C ILE A 243 -1.29 -12.79 -0.72
N TYR A 244 -0.04 -12.98 -1.09
CA TYR A 244 1.10 -12.80 -0.20
C TYR A 244 1.38 -11.30 -0.02
N ALA A 245 1.65 -10.88 1.21
CA ALA A 245 2.03 -9.50 1.54
C ALA A 245 3.54 -9.35 1.41
#